data_483dde4075fdd3cbb98688674f04bf39
#
_entry.id   483dde4075fdd3cbb98688674f04bf39
#
_cell.length_a   1.000
_cell.length_b   1.000
_cell.length_c   1.000
_cell.angle_alpha   90.00
_cell.angle_beta   90.00
_cell.angle_gamma   90.00
#
_symmetry.space_group_name_H-M   'P 1'
#
loop_
_entity.id
_entity.type
_entity.pdbx_description
1 polymer ?
#
loop_
_entity_poly.entity_id
_entity_poly.type
_entity_poly.pdbx_seq_one_letter_code
_entity_poly.pdbx_strand_id
1 'polypeptide(L)'
;SAASDVYKRQAVYSETDKTALHTKLADEAICIGPAPSVKSYLNVKAIIEAACLTGADSIHPGFGFLSENSSFAKMCDEIGLKFIGPRPEIIELMGNKSKAKETMKDAGVPVVPGSDGLIYTMQEAINISNQIGYPVMLKASAGGGGKGIRVAYNEDELKKAYEVVKQEAAISFNDESIYIEKFIENPRHIEIQVMADEHGNAIHLGERDCTVQRRNQKMLEETPSGIIDSKSRL
;
A
#
# COMPACT_ATOMS: atom_id res chain seq x y z
N SER A 1 21.06 14.21 -15.56
CA SER A 1 20.06 15.28 -15.77
C SER A 1 20.56 16.55 -15.09
N ALA A 2 20.12 17.73 -15.53
CA ALA A 2 20.52 19.03 -14.92
C ALA A 2 20.25 19.06 -13.40
N ALA A 3 19.27 18.34 -12.91
CA ALA A 3 19.00 18.18 -11.47
C ALA A 3 20.08 17.36 -10.74
N SER A 4 20.85 16.53 -11.42
CA SER A 4 21.89 15.71 -10.79
C SER A 4 23.14 16.48 -10.41
N ASP A 5 23.32 17.69 -10.93
CA ASP A 5 24.48 18.53 -10.65
C ASP A 5 24.28 19.41 -9.39
N VAL A 6 23.04 19.46 -8.86
CA VAL A 6 22.67 20.28 -7.69
C VAL A 6 22.67 19.47 -6.40
N TYR A 7 22.40 18.15 -6.47
CA TYR A 7 22.27 17.29 -5.29
C TYR A 7 23.35 16.22 -5.25
N LYS A 8 23.99 16.07 -4.10
CA LYS A 8 24.82 14.90 -3.80
C LYS A 8 23.92 13.72 -3.44
N ARG A 9 24.11 12.60 -4.09
CA ARG A 9 23.30 11.37 -3.91
C ARG A 9 24.11 10.31 -3.23
N GLN A 10 23.64 9.86 -2.08
CA GLN A 10 24.17 8.72 -1.38
C GLN A 10 23.27 7.49 -1.64
N ALA A 11 23.88 6.36 -1.90
CA ALA A 11 23.19 5.08 -2.02
C ALA A 11 23.55 4.16 -0.86
N VAL A 12 22.56 3.45 -0.33
CA VAL A 12 22.80 2.36 0.61
C VAL A 12 22.70 1.01 -0.11
N TYR A 13 23.49 0.03 0.32
CA TYR A 13 23.48 -1.29 -0.30
C TYR A 13 23.80 -2.39 0.72
N SER A 14 23.26 -3.60 0.49
CA SER A 14 23.70 -4.81 1.19
C SER A 14 24.99 -5.34 0.55
N GLU A 15 25.75 -6.15 1.28
CA GLU A 15 27.00 -6.75 0.77
C GLU A 15 26.87 -7.38 -0.62
N THR A 16 25.72 -8.00 -0.91
CA THR A 16 25.44 -8.65 -2.21
C THR A 16 25.19 -7.65 -3.33
N ASP A 17 24.76 -6.44 -3.00
CA ASP A 17 24.41 -5.41 -3.97
C ASP A 17 25.55 -4.42 -4.27
N LYS A 18 26.74 -4.70 -3.76
CA LYS A 18 27.92 -3.83 -3.91
C LYS A 18 28.21 -3.40 -5.34
N THR A 19 27.89 -4.24 -6.32
CA THR A 19 28.14 -3.98 -7.74
C THR A 19 26.88 -3.56 -8.52
N ALA A 20 25.76 -3.37 -7.83
CA ALA A 20 24.50 -2.96 -8.44
C ALA A 20 24.60 -1.56 -9.06
N LEU A 21 23.70 -1.26 -10.00
CA LEU A 21 23.77 -0.02 -10.77
C LEU A 21 23.62 1.23 -9.91
N HIS A 22 22.75 1.21 -8.89
CA HIS A 22 22.53 2.35 -8.02
C HIS A 22 23.79 2.76 -7.25
N THR A 23 24.66 1.80 -6.86
CA THR A 23 25.93 2.10 -6.16
C THR A 23 26.94 2.77 -7.07
N LYS A 24 26.87 2.50 -8.38
CA LYS A 24 27.76 3.06 -9.39
C LYS A 24 27.31 4.44 -9.88
N LEU A 25 26.03 4.74 -9.79
CA LEU A 25 25.43 6.00 -10.24
C LEU A 25 25.35 7.05 -9.12
N ALA A 26 25.46 6.62 -7.86
CA ALA A 26 25.51 7.53 -6.72
C ALA A 26 26.89 8.20 -6.59
N ASP A 27 26.91 9.37 -5.98
CA ASP A 27 28.16 10.10 -5.68
C ASP A 27 28.92 9.42 -4.54
N GLU A 28 28.20 8.72 -3.66
CA GLU A 28 28.73 7.95 -2.54
C GLU A 28 27.85 6.72 -2.28
N ALA A 29 28.44 5.59 -1.87
CA ALA A 29 27.69 4.39 -1.58
C ALA A 29 28.19 3.74 -0.29
N ILE A 30 27.26 3.35 0.60
CA ILE A 30 27.55 2.80 1.91
C ILE A 30 26.91 1.44 2.09
N CYS A 31 27.72 0.48 2.56
CA CYS A 31 27.23 -0.83 2.93
C CYS A 31 26.50 -0.74 4.28
N ILE A 32 25.23 -1.15 4.32
CA ILE A 32 24.37 -1.13 5.50
C ILE A 32 24.18 -2.51 6.15
N GLY A 33 24.87 -3.54 5.67
CA GLY A 33 24.83 -4.86 6.26
C GLY A 33 24.82 -6.01 5.27
N PRO A 34 24.68 -7.26 5.77
CA PRO A 34 24.69 -8.47 4.95
C PRO A 34 23.43 -8.62 4.10
N ALA A 35 23.41 -9.64 3.23
CA ALA A 35 22.35 -9.94 2.28
C ALA A 35 20.90 -9.98 2.84
N PRO A 36 20.61 -10.57 4.03
CA PRO A 36 19.26 -10.58 4.56
C PRO A 36 18.72 -9.17 4.79
N SER A 37 17.57 -8.83 4.20
CA SER A 37 16.96 -7.50 4.27
C SER A 37 16.70 -7.01 5.70
N VAL A 38 16.33 -7.92 6.62
CA VAL A 38 16.17 -7.60 8.06
C VAL A 38 17.45 -7.07 8.72
N LYS A 39 18.62 -7.40 8.15
CA LYS A 39 19.93 -6.97 8.66
C LYS A 39 20.55 -5.83 7.83
N SER A 40 19.87 -5.37 6.81
CA SER A 40 20.29 -4.31 5.89
C SER A 40 19.15 -3.32 5.59
N TYR A 41 18.38 -3.52 4.53
CA TYR A 41 17.33 -2.57 4.07
C TYR A 41 16.14 -2.38 5.02
N LEU A 42 15.93 -3.29 5.97
CA LEU A 42 14.95 -3.16 7.06
C LEU A 42 15.59 -2.78 8.40
N ASN A 43 16.91 -2.59 8.41
CA ASN A 43 17.64 -2.17 9.61
C ASN A 43 17.65 -0.63 9.70
N VAL A 44 16.63 -0.09 10.36
CA VAL A 44 16.46 1.35 10.56
C VAL A 44 17.74 2.01 11.09
N LYS A 45 18.38 1.40 12.09
CA LYS A 45 19.58 1.94 12.72
C LYS A 45 20.73 2.10 11.71
N ALA A 46 21.02 1.06 10.93
CA ALA A 46 22.09 1.10 9.94
C ALA A 46 21.84 2.15 8.83
N ILE A 47 20.57 2.33 8.44
CA ILE A 47 20.19 3.35 7.45
C ILE A 47 20.35 4.77 8.01
N ILE A 48 19.91 5.01 9.23
CA ILE A 48 20.08 6.30 9.93
C ILE A 48 21.57 6.62 10.13
N GLU A 49 22.35 5.62 10.58
CA GLU A 49 23.81 5.78 10.75
C GLU A 49 24.49 6.13 9.43
N ALA A 50 24.09 5.49 8.32
CA ALA A 50 24.60 5.80 6.99
C ALA A 50 24.26 7.26 6.57
N ALA A 51 23.03 7.69 6.83
CA ALA A 51 22.60 9.07 6.55
C ALA A 51 23.42 10.09 7.37
N CYS A 52 23.61 9.85 8.65
CA CYS A 52 24.41 10.70 9.53
C CYS A 52 25.89 10.76 9.10
N LEU A 53 26.50 9.60 8.77
CA LEU A 53 27.89 9.49 8.36
C LEU A 53 28.17 10.26 7.04
N THR A 54 27.21 10.29 6.13
CA THR A 54 27.34 10.99 4.84
C THR A 54 26.88 12.42 4.87
N GLY A 55 26.35 12.88 6.01
CA GLY A 55 25.78 14.21 6.14
C GLY A 55 24.56 14.42 5.24
N ALA A 56 23.75 13.38 5.03
CA ALA A 56 22.53 13.50 4.28
C ALA A 56 21.51 14.36 5.05
N ASP A 57 20.86 15.27 4.37
CA ASP A 57 19.77 16.12 4.89
C ASP A 57 18.39 15.53 4.63
N SER A 58 18.29 14.59 3.70
CA SER A 58 17.05 13.95 3.31
C SER A 58 17.23 12.48 2.97
N ILE A 59 16.15 11.71 3.06
CA ILE A 59 16.11 10.29 2.71
C ILE A 59 14.91 9.97 1.83
N HIS A 60 15.18 9.37 0.67
CA HIS A 60 14.15 8.79 -0.20
C HIS A 60 14.06 7.30 0.08
N PRO A 61 12.93 6.79 0.61
CA PRO A 61 12.82 5.40 1.03
C PRO A 61 12.67 4.40 -0.13
N GLY A 62 12.52 4.89 -1.37
CA GLY A 62 12.17 4.05 -2.51
C GLY A 62 10.73 3.54 -2.43
N PHE A 63 10.52 2.29 -2.79
CA PHE A 63 9.27 1.57 -2.57
C PHE A 63 9.54 0.22 -1.88
N GLY A 64 8.56 -0.31 -1.14
CA GLY A 64 8.78 -1.47 -0.26
C GLY A 64 9.68 -1.13 0.93
N PHE A 65 10.25 -2.13 1.57
CA PHE A 65 11.11 -2.01 2.76
C PHE A 65 10.53 -1.04 3.82
N LEU A 66 11.15 0.12 4.02
CA LEU A 66 10.74 1.10 5.03
C LEU A 66 9.86 2.24 4.49
N SER A 67 9.48 2.22 3.20
CA SER A 67 8.68 3.30 2.60
C SER A 67 7.30 3.49 3.25
N GLU A 68 6.72 2.41 3.77
CA GLU A 68 5.42 2.41 4.45
C GLU A 68 5.56 2.21 5.97
N ASN A 69 6.74 2.51 6.52
CA ASN A 69 7.00 2.38 7.95
C ASN A 69 6.87 3.74 8.64
N SER A 70 5.74 3.97 9.33
CA SER A 70 5.47 5.23 10.04
C SER A 70 6.48 5.52 11.15
N SER A 71 6.96 4.49 11.85
CA SER A 71 7.96 4.65 12.90
C SER A 71 9.31 5.11 12.35
N PHE A 72 9.70 4.62 11.18
CA PHE A 72 10.91 5.08 10.50
C PHE A 72 10.79 6.53 10.05
N ALA A 73 9.67 6.90 9.41
CA ALA A 73 9.41 8.28 9.01
C ALA A 73 9.43 9.24 10.22
N LYS A 74 8.81 8.83 11.33
CA LYS A 74 8.83 9.59 12.59
C LYS A 74 10.25 9.76 13.14
N MET A 75 11.05 8.70 13.13
CA MET A 75 12.44 8.77 13.58
C MET A 75 13.28 9.72 12.72
N CYS A 76 13.06 9.75 11.41
CA CYS A 76 13.71 10.72 10.53
C CYS A 76 13.36 12.16 10.94
N ASP A 77 12.09 12.46 11.19
CA ASP A 77 11.63 13.77 11.63
C ASP A 77 12.27 14.18 12.98
N GLU A 78 12.33 13.25 13.94
CA GLU A 78 12.90 13.49 15.29
C GLU A 78 14.39 13.86 15.26
N ILE A 79 15.14 13.37 14.28
CA ILE A 79 16.57 13.67 14.12
C ILE A 79 16.85 14.79 13.08
N GLY A 80 15.82 15.41 12.53
CA GLY A 80 15.93 16.46 11.52
C GLY A 80 16.35 15.96 10.12
N LEU A 81 16.18 14.67 9.83
CA LEU A 81 16.41 14.08 8.53
C LEU A 81 15.09 14.09 7.74
N LYS A 82 15.04 14.83 6.62
CA LYS A 82 13.82 14.95 5.83
C LYS A 82 13.44 13.63 5.18
N PHE A 83 12.30 13.05 5.59
CA PHE A 83 11.71 11.90 4.91
C PHE A 83 10.98 12.35 3.64
N ILE A 84 11.41 11.89 2.46
CA ILE A 84 10.76 12.20 1.18
C ILE A 84 9.59 11.23 0.99
N GLY A 85 8.44 11.63 1.50
CA GLY A 85 7.22 10.82 1.51
C GLY A 85 6.12 11.46 2.34
N PRO A 86 5.02 10.76 2.56
CA PRO A 86 3.94 11.22 3.43
C PRO A 86 4.41 11.35 4.88
N ARG A 87 3.73 12.19 5.65
CA ARG A 87 3.97 12.29 7.11
C ARG A 87 3.67 10.96 7.81
N PRO A 88 4.32 10.67 8.94
CA PRO A 88 4.14 9.41 9.68
C PRO A 88 2.67 9.05 9.97
N GLU A 89 1.86 10.05 10.34
CA GLU A 89 0.44 9.86 10.64
C GLU A 89 -0.36 9.43 9.41
N ILE A 90 0.02 9.93 8.23
CA ILE A 90 -0.64 9.56 6.96
C ILE A 90 -0.23 8.13 6.55
N ILE A 91 1.03 7.77 6.74
CA ILE A 91 1.50 6.40 6.48
C ILE A 91 0.73 5.42 7.37
N GLU A 92 0.56 5.72 8.65
CA GLU A 92 -0.18 4.89 9.59
C GLU A 92 -1.67 4.80 9.24
N LEU A 93 -2.29 5.95 8.93
CA LEU A 93 -3.69 6.04 8.55
C LEU A 93 -3.98 5.22 7.29
N MET A 94 -3.20 5.42 6.24
CA MET A 94 -3.40 4.76 4.95
C MET A 94 -2.96 3.28 4.96
N GLY A 95 -2.07 2.89 5.87
CA GLY A 95 -1.71 1.51 6.13
C GLY A 95 -2.84 0.68 6.74
N ASN A 96 -3.78 1.31 7.43
CA ASN A 96 -4.99 0.67 7.95
C ASN A 96 -6.13 0.76 6.93
N LYS A 97 -6.45 -0.37 6.27
CA LYS A 97 -7.45 -0.41 5.18
C LYS A 97 -8.83 0.12 5.56
N SER A 98 -9.30 -0.16 6.77
CA SER A 98 -10.61 0.32 7.24
C SER A 98 -10.61 1.82 7.45
N LYS A 99 -9.60 2.35 8.14
CA LYS A 99 -9.44 3.79 8.37
C LYS A 99 -9.21 4.55 7.07
N ALA A 100 -8.40 4.01 6.15
CA ALA A 100 -8.17 4.60 4.84
C ALA A 100 -9.47 4.72 4.04
N LYS A 101 -10.29 3.65 4.02
CA LYS A 101 -11.58 3.64 3.34
C LYS A 101 -12.56 4.66 3.94
N GLU A 102 -12.65 4.73 5.26
CA GLU A 102 -13.48 5.70 5.97
C GLU A 102 -13.04 7.14 5.65
N THR A 103 -11.74 7.43 5.79
CA THR A 103 -11.17 8.75 5.47
C THR A 103 -11.45 9.17 4.03
N MET A 104 -11.32 8.25 3.07
CA MET A 104 -11.61 8.55 1.67
C MET A 104 -13.10 8.78 1.43
N LYS A 105 -13.98 8.01 2.08
CA LYS A 105 -15.44 8.19 2.04
C LYS A 105 -15.84 9.58 2.57
N ASP A 106 -15.26 9.98 3.71
CA ASP A 106 -15.51 11.29 4.34
C ASP A 106 -15.00 12.46 3.47
N ALA A 107 -13.92 12.24 2.74
CA ALA A 107 -13.39 13.18 1.76
C ALA A 107 -14.17 13.22 0.43
N GLY A 108 -15.25 12.43 0.29
CA GLY A 108 -16.07 12.35 -0.92
C GLY A 108 -15.42 11.55 -2.07
N VAL A 109 -14.34 10.82 -1.80
CA VAL A 109 -13.72 9.93 -2.80
C VAL A 109 -14.53 8.65 -2.91
N PRO A 110 -14.93 8.21 -4.12
CA PRO A 110 -15.64 6.96 -4.31
C PRO A 110 -14.83 5.77 -3.79
N VAL A 111 -15.47 4.94 -2.99
CA VAL A 111 -14.88 3.70 -2.46
C VAL A 111 -15.71 2.50 -2.88
N VAL A 112 -15.10 1.32 -2.91
CA VAL A 112 -15.83 0.07 -3.16
C VAL A 112 -16.92 -0.09 -2.11
N PRO A 113 -18.20 -0.23 -2.50
CA PRO A 113 -19.30 -0.44 -1.56
C PRO A 113 -19.09 -1.67 -0.70
N GLY A 114 -19.48 -1.64 0.55
CA GLY A 114 -19.31 -2.75 1.47
C GLY A 114 -19.89 -2.46 2.84
N SER A 115 -19.60 -3.32 3.81
CA SER A 115 -19.99 -3.11 5.20
C SER A 115 -19.27 -1.92 5.82
N ASP A 116 -19.97 -1.17 6.65
CA ASP A 116 -19.39 -0.13 7.51
C ASP A 116 -18.85 -0.80 8.79
N GLY A 117 -17.73 -1.52 8.66
CA GLY A 117 -17.12 -2.29 9.75
C GLY A 117 -17.40 -3.80 9.68
N LEU A 118 -17.24 -4.44 10.83
CA LEU A 118 -17.35 -5.89 10.97
C LEU A 118 -18.82 -6.35 11.00
N ILE A 119 -19.04 -7.55 10.48
CA ILE A 119 -20.34 -8.23 10.47
C ILE A 119 -20.30 -9.35 11.49
N TYR A 120 -21.33 -9.41 12.31
CA TYR A 120 -21.42 -10.40 13.40
C TYR A 120 -22.52 -11.44 13.17
N THR A 121 -23.50 -11.15 12.32
CA THR A 121 -24.63 -12.03 12.08
C THR A 121 -24.87 -12.31 10.59
N MET A 122 -25.41 -13.48 10.30
CA MET A 122 -25.84 -13.85 8.96
C MET A 122 -26.87 -12.86 8.40
N GLN A 123 -27.78 -12.37 9.26
CA GLN A 123 -28.82 -11.43 8.80
C GLN A 123 -28.24 -10.09 8.37
N GLU A 124 -27.23 -9.57 9.09
CA GLU A 124 -26.49 -8.38 8.67
C GLU A 124 -25.81 -8.59 7.33
N ALA A 125 -25.17 -9.75 7.14
CA ALA A 125 -24.53 -10.12 5.87
C ALA A 125 -25.52 -10.10 4.71
N ILE A 126 -26.72 -10.66 4.89
CA ILE A 126 -27.78 -10.68 3.88
C ILE A 126 -28.27 -9.26 3.57
N ASN A 127 -28.56 -8.48 4.60
CA ASN A 127 -29.06 -7.11 4.43
C ASN A 127 -28.09 -6.21 3.66
N ILE A 128 -26.79 -6.25 4.05
CA ILE A 128 -25.74 -5.50 3.38
C ILE A 128 -25.56 -5.96 1.94
N SER A 129 -25.52 -7.27 1.69
CA SER A 129 -25.36 -7.82 0.36
C SER A 129 -26.51 -7.45 -0.58
N ASN A 130 -27.74 -7.43 -0.07
CA ASN A 130 -28.90 -6.98 -0.83
C ASN A 130 -28.87 -5.49 -1.12
N GLN A 131 -28.32 -4.68 -0.22
CA GLN A 131 -28.16 -3.23 -0.40
C GLN A 131 -27.11 -2.90 -1.46
N ILE A 132 -25.93 -3.53 -1.43
CA ILE A 132 -24.83 -3.27 -2.36
C ILE A 132 -24.96 -4.05 -3.67
N GLY A 133 -25.82 -5.07 -3.71
CA GLY A 133 -26.05 -5.97 -4.85
C GLY A 133 -24.96 -7.00 -5.04
N TYR A 134 -25.36 -8.18 -5.51
CA TYR A 134 -24.44 -9.28 -5.86
C TYR A 134 -23.68 -9.00 -7.17
N PRO A 135 -22.51 -9.61 -7.43
CA PRO A 135 -21.76 -10.47 -6.50
C PRO A 135 -21.08 -9.69 -5.37
N VAL A 136 -20.88 -10.37 -4.24
CA VAL A 136 -20.18 -9.82 -3.07
C VAL A 136 -19.02 -10.72 -2.67
N MET A 137 -18.04 -10.14 -1.98
CA MET A 137 -16.91 -10.86 -1.44
C MET A 137 -16.90 -10.75 0.09
N LEU A 138 -16.88 -11.89 0.75
CA LEU A 138 -16.70 -11.99 2.20
C LEU A 138 -15.21 -12.16 2.50
N LYS A 139 -14.72 -11.46 3.50
CA LYS A 139 -13.32 -11.49 3.92
C LYS A 139 -13.23 -11.61 5.44
N ALA A 140 -12.39 -12.50 5.93
CA ALA A 140 -11.99 -12.50 7.34
C ALA A 140 -11.18 -11.22 7.65
N SER A 141 -11.44 -10.58 8.78
CA SER A 141 -10.79 -9.35 9.22
C SER A 141 -9.27 -9.49 9.32
N ALA A 142 -8.81 -10.57 9.93
CA ALA A 142 -7.40 -10.90 10.07
C ALA A 142 -6.83 -11.68 8.87
N GLY A 143 -7.61 -11.88 7.81
CA GLY A 143 -7.25 -12.70 6.66
C GLY A 143 -6.21 -12.05 5.76
N GLY A 144 -5.30 -12.87 5.24
CA GLY A 144 -4.27 -12.49 4.28
C GLY A 144 -3.87 -13.66 3.39
N GLY A 145 -3.25 -13.37 2.24
CA GLY A 145 -2.74 -14.41 1.35
C GLY A 145 -3.81 -15.30 0.68
N GLY A 146 -5.07 -14.82 0.59
CA GLY A 146 -6.17 -15.55 -0.07
C GLY A 146 -6.93 -16.53 0.84
N LYS A 147 -6.57 -16.66 2.12
CA LYS A 147 -7.34 -17.43 3.10
C LYS A 147 -8.44 -16.55 3.71
N GLY A 148 -9.58 -17.18 4.03
CA GLY A 148 -10.74 -16.49 4.59
C GLY A 148 -11.42 -15.54 3.60
N ILE A 149 -11.36 -15.81 2.29
CA ILE A 149 -12.01 -15.02 1.24
C ILE A 149 -12.93 -15.91 0.42
N ARG A 150 -14.19 -15.50 0.23
CA ARG A 150 -15.16 -16.18 -0.64
C ARG A 150 -15.99 -15.16 -1.40
N VAL A 151 -16.33 -15.48 -2.64
CA VAL A 151 -17.28 -14.72 -3.46
C VAL A 151 -18.63 -15.41 -3.44
N ALA A 152 -19.70 -14.63 -3.39
CA ALA A 152 -21.06 -15.10 -3.47
C ALA A 152 -21.84 -14.31 -4.54
N TYR A 153 -22.51 -15.02 -5.43
CA TYR A 153 -23.28 -14.44 -6.54
C TYR A 153 -24.78 -14.31 -6.22
N ASN A 154 -25.20 -14.88 -5.12
CA ASN A 154 -26.59 -14.85 -4.64
C ASN A 154 -26.64 -15.12 -3.14
N GLU A 155 -27.85 -15.02 -2.55
CA GLU A 155 -28.06 -15.20 -1.11
C GLU A 155 -27.72 -16.62 -0.61
N ASP A 156 -28.03 -17.66 -1.41
CA ASP A 156 -27.75 -19.05 -1.02
C ASP A 156 -26.25 -19.33 -0.97
N GLU A 157 -25.48 -18.76 -1.90
CA GLU A 157 -24.03 -18.82 -1.89
C GLU A 157 -23.45 -17.99 -0.75
N LEU A 158 -24.03 -16.82 -0.47
CA LEU A 158 -23.64 -15.98 0.65
C LEU A 158 -23.74 -16.73 1.99
N LYS A 159 -24.87 -17.41 2.25
CA LYS A 159 -25.07 -18.19 3.47
C LYS A 159 -23.98 -19.26 3.65
N LYS A 160 -23.68 -20.00 2.59
CA LYS A 160 -22.62 -21.01 2.60
C LYS A 160 -21.23 -20.39 2.81
N ALA A 161 -20.95 -19.33 2.09
CA ALA A 161 -19.66 -18.61 2.17
C ALA A 161 -19.44 -18.03 3.57
N TYR A 162 -20.47 -17.47 4.20
CA TYR A 162 -20.41 -16.90 5.54
C TYR A 162 -19.95 -17.93 6.58
N GLU A 163 -20.60 -19.10 6.62
CA GLU A 163 -20.22 -20.15 7.56
C GLU A 163 -18.78 -20.64 7.35
N VAL A 164 -18.38 -20.82 6.10
CA VAL A 164 -17.02 -21.26 5.76
C VAL A 164 -15.98 -20.21 6.16
N VAL A 165 -16.19 -18.95 5.81
CA VAL A 165 -15.25 -17.87 6.14
C VAL A 165 -15.13 -17.69 7.64
N LYS A 166 -16.25 -17.78 8.37
CA LYS A 166 -16.28 -17.68 9.82
C LYS A 166 -15.48 -18.79 10.49
N GLN A 167 -15.65 -20.05 10.05
CA GLN A 167 -14.87 -21.17 10.55
C GLN A 167 -13.37 -21.05 10.22
N GLU A 168 -13.03 -20.69 8.99
CA GLU A 168 -11.64 -20.47 8.58
C GLU A 168 -10.98 -19.35 9.38
N ALA A 169 -11.71 -18.27 9.66
CA ALA A 169 -11.25 -17.13 10.45
C ALA A 169 -10.98 -17.53 11.91
N ALA A 170 -11.90 -18.24 12.53
CA ALA A 170 -11.74 -18.75 13.90
C ALA A 170 -10.51 -19.65 14.03
N ILE A 171 -10.34 -20.62 13.12
CA ILE A 171 -9.24 -21.59 13.17
C ILE A 171 -7.88 -20.94 12.86
N SER A 172 -7.83 -20.08 11.85
CA SER A 172 -6.55 -19.56 11.35
C SER A 172 -6.07 -18.31 12.08
N PHE A 173 -6.98 -17.52 12.64
CA PHE A 173 -6.67 -16.19 13.17
C PHE A 173 -7.19 -15.98 14.59
N ASN A 174 -7.93 -16.93 15.15
CA ASN A 174 -8.64 -16.79 16.43
C ASN A 174 -9.53 -15.53 16.50
N ASP A 175 -10.08 -15.13 15.35
CA ASP A 175 -10.94 -13.96 15.15
C ASP A 175 -12.01 -14.29 14.12
N GLU A 176 -13.28 -14.33 14.53
CA GLU A 176 -14.42 -14.66 13.67
C GLU A 176 -14.95 -13.46 12.88
N SER A 177 -14.31 -12.32 12.99
CA SER A 177 -14.74 -11.07 12.37
C SER A 177 -14.67 -11.13 10.85
N ILE A 178 -15.78 -10.78 10.21
CA ILE A 178 -15.95 -10.78 8.75
C ILE A 178 -16.36 -9.38 8.30
N TYR A 179 -15.96 -9.02 7.11
CA TYR A 179 -16.54 -7.88 6.39
C TYR A 179 -16.92 -8.27 4.97
N ILE A 180 -17.84 -7.50 4.37
CA ILE A 180 -18.34 -7.73 3.01
C ILE A 180 -18.01 -6.53 2.14
N GLU A 181 -17.61 -6.80 0.90
CA GLU A 181 -17.41 -5.79 -0.12
C GLU A 181 -18.08 -6.23 -1.43
N LYS A 182 -18.46 -5.24 -2.26
CA LYS A 182 -18.83 -5.52 -3.64
C LYS A 182 -17.70 -6.23 -4.36
N PHE A 183 -17.97 -7.35 -4.98
CA PHE A 183 -17.00 -8.01 -5.85
C PHE A 183 -17.03 -7.35 -7.24
N ILE A 184 -15.90 -6.79 -7.64
CA ILE A 184 -15.73 -6.20 -8.95
C ILE A 184 -15.17 -7.27 -9.88
N GLU A 185 -15.96 -7.67 -10.88
CA GLU A 185 -15.54 -8.64 -11.88
C GLU A 185 -14.64 -7.97 -12.92
N ASN A 186 -13.57 -8.66 -13.30
CA ASN A 186 -12.59 -8.17 -14.28
C ASN A 186 -12.10 -6.73 -14.00
N PRO A 187 -11.63 -6.42 -12.78
CA PRO A 187 -11.23 -5.08 -12.43
C PRO A 187 -10.00 -4.64 -13.22
N ARG A 188 -9.93 -3.33 -13.48
CA ARG A 188 -8.71 -2.67 -13.92
C ARG A 188 -8.03 -2.02 -12.73
N HIS A 189 -6.71 -2.16 -12.65
CA HIS A 189 -5.92 -1.49 -11.62
C HIS A 189 -5.33 -0.22 -12.22
N ILE A 190 -5.97 0.89 -11.93
CA ILE A 190 -5.51 2.22 -12.33
C ILE A 190 -5.07 2.95 -11.07
N GLU A 191 -3.88 3.52 -11.11
CA GLU A 191 -3.35 4.32 -10.00
C GLU A 191 -2.92 5.70 -10.50
N ILE A 192 -2.92 6.67 -9.60
CA ILE A 192 -2.50 8.04 -9.90
C ILE A 192 -1.32 8.39 -9.00
N GLN A 193 -0.22 8.85 -9.61
CA GLN A 193 0.91 9.37 -8.86
C GLN A 193 0.60 10.78 -8.39
N VAL A 194 0.69 10.98 -7.07
CA VAL A 194 0.50 12.28 -6.43
C VAL A 194 1.81 12.73 -5.82
N MET A 195 2.11 14.01 -5.91
CA MET A 195 3.20 14.68 -5.22
C MET A 195 2.68 15.90 -4.49
N ALA A 196 3.20 16.16 -3.30
CA ALA A 196 2.87 17.33 -2.51
C ALA A 196 4.13 17.92 -1.87
N ASP A 197 4.09 19.21 -1.59
CA ASP A 197 5.13 19.92 -0.85
C ASP A 197 4.68 20.29 0.57
N GLU A 198 5.57 20.92 1.33
CA GLU A 198 5.27 21.38 2.70
C GLU A 198 4.44 22.68 2.75
N HIS A 199 4.22 23.31 1.59
CA HIS A 199 3.50 24.58 1.48
C HIS A 199 2.01 24.39 1.14
N GLY A 200 1.55 23.13 1.06
CA GLY A 200 0.17 22.79 0.76
C GLY A 200 -0.15 22.65 -0.73
N ASN A 201 0.88 22.69 -1.60
CA ASN A 201 0.67 22.40 -3.02
C ASN A 201 0.64 20.90 -3.25
N ALA A 202 -0.30 20.44 -4.08
CA ALA A 202 -0.39 19.06 -4.51
C ALA A 202 -0.63 18.99 -6.02
N ILE A 203 0.03 18.07 -6.68
CA ILE A 203 -0.13 17.81 -8.10
C ILE A 203 -0.27 16.31 -8.35
N HIS A 204 -0.87 15.95 -9.47
CA HIS A 204 -0.83 14.58 -9.98
C HIS A 204 0.00 14.52 -11.27
N LEU A 205 0.67 13.39 -11.48
CA LEU A 205 1.51 13.13 -12.66
C LEU A 205 0.82 12.23 -13.70
N GLY A 206 -0.50 12.14 -13.63
CA GLY A 206 -1.30 11.25 -14.47
C GLY A 206 -1.43 9.84 -13.90
N GLU A 207 -2.09 9.01 -14.68
CA GLU A 207 -2.40 7.62 -14.30
C GLU A 207 -1.38 6.63 -14.85
N ARG A 208 -1.30 5.48 -14.16
CA ARG A 208 -0.69 4.24 -14.63
C ARG A 208 -1.73 3.13 -14.65
N ASP A 209 -1.78 2.36 -15.72
CA ASP A 209 -2.54 1.12 -15.80
C ASP A 209 -1.63 -0.04 -15.37
N CYS A 210 -1.90 -0.61 -14.20
CA CYS A 210 -1.14 -1.68 -13.58
C CYS A 210 -1.95 -2.99 -13.54
N THR A 211 -2.86 -3.18 -14.49
CA THR A 211 -3.80 -4.31 -14.52
C THR A 211 -3.07 -5.66 -14.72
N VAL A 212 -1.96 -5.66 -15.46
CA VAL A 212 -1.19 -6.88 -15.70
C VAL A 212 -0.38 -7.25 -14.47
N GLN A 213 -0.88 -8.21 -13.70
CA GLN A 213 -0.30 -8.64 -12.43
C GLN A 213 -0.16 -10.16 -12.37
N ARG A 214 0.80 -10.62 -11.58
CA ARG A 214 0.95 -12.03 -11.21
C ARG A 214 0.96 -12.16 -9.69
N ARG A 215 -0.03 -12.85 -9.15
CA ARG A 215 -0.20 -13.02 -7.69
C ARG A 215 -0.18 -11.68 -6.93
N ASN A 216 -0.92 -10.69 -7.45
CA ASN A 216 -0.99 -9.31 -6.93
C ASN A 216 0.34 -8.53 -7.02
N GLN A 217 1.26 -8.96 -7.86
CA GLN A 217 2.50 -8.26 -8.16
C GLN A 217 2.41 -7.65 -9.55
N LYS A 218 2.62 -6.35 -9.65
CA LYS A 218 2.63 -5.62 -10.92
C LYS A 218 3.76 -6.12 -11.81
N MET A 219 3.42 -6.47 -13.06
CA MET A 219 4.37 -7.01 -14.04
C MET A 219 4.61 -6.05 -15.20
N LEU A 220 3.58 -5.29 -15.58
CA LEU A 220 3.61 -4.29 -16.63
C LEU A 220 2.81 -3.08 -16.16
N GLU A 221 3.35 -1.90 -16.39
CA GLU A 221 2.70 -0.63 -16.13
C GLU A 221 2.73 0.22 -17.40
N GLU A 222 1.58 0.76 -17.77
CA GLU A 222 1.43 1.60 -18.96
C GLU A 222 0.92 2.99 -18.58
N THR A 223 1.44 4.01 -19.26
CA THR A 223 0.96 5.39 -19.11
C THR A 223 0.95 6.09 -20.48
N PRO A 224 -0.11 6.82 -20.83
CA PRO A 224 -1.42 6.87 -20.17
C PRO A 224 -2.18 5.55 -20.31
N SER A 225 -3.21 5.36 -19.47
CA SER A 225 -4.11 4.20 -19.63
C SER A 225 -4.92 4.30 -20.92
N GLY A 226 -4.94 3.23 -21.70
CA GLY A 226 -5.72 3.16 -22.94
C GLY A 226 -7.23 3.10 -22.73
N ILE A 227 -7.71 2.93 -21.50
CA ILE A 227 -9.15 2.83 -21.19
C ILE A 227 -9.74 4.09 -20.54
N ILE A 228 -8.90 5.02 -20.09
CA ILE A 228 -9.34 6.28 -19.49
C ILE A 228 -9.38 7.35 -20.59
N ASP A 229 -10.56 7.86 -20.86
CA ASP A 229 -10.75 8.97 -21.79
C ASP A 229 -10.48 10.33 -21.11
N SER A 230 -10.44 11.39 -21.91
CA SER A 230 -10.18 12.75 -21.42
C SER A 230 -11.24 13.25 -20.44
N LYS A 231 -12.48 12.75 -20.55
CA LYS A 231 -13.57 13.13 -19.66
C LYS A 231 -13.44 12.49 -18.29
N SER A 232 -12.96 11.24 -18.24
CA SER A 232 -12.73 10.52 -17.00
C SER A 232 -11.48 10.99 -16.26
N ARG A 233 -10.58 11.77 -16.91
CA ARG A 233 -9.40 12.39 -16.29
C ARG A 233 -9.69 13.70 -15.59
N LEU A 234 -10.83 14.34 -15.87
CA LEU A 234 -11.29 15.59 -15.27
C LEU A 234 -12.15 15.34 -14.02
#